data_e7a017cb87acac2ed101cf11326b6eb2
#
_entry.id   e7a017cb87acac2ed101cf11326b6eb2
#
_cell.length_a   1.000
_cell.length_b   1.000
_cell.length_c   1.000
_cell.angle_alpha   90.00
_cell.angle_beta   90.00
_cell.angle_gamma   90.00
#
_symmetry.space_group_name_H-M   'P 1'
#
loop_
_entity.id
_entity.type
_entity.pdbx_description
1 polymer ?
#
loop_
_entity_poly.entity_id
_entity_poly.type
_entity_poly.pdbx_seq_one_letter_code
_entity_poly.pdbx_strand_id
1 'polypeptide(L)'
;MKKLFILILAVTFTACNAPAEQVGAGFFTGAPGEKYVVGSDDITDAWVKFIDAHNERDMETILSMETDEISIVGPDGSRVNGKEMHEQRLNEWFASEDPKWEMYWALPYAGVSDNSTWIVAGHSMTLTIDGEEVKANSMIDAEFVDGKINRFFVYNMAIPATASEE
;
A
#
# COMPACT_ATOMS: atom_id res chain seq x y z
N MET A 1 33.52 41.04 31.65
CA MET A 1 32.29 40.37 32.08
C MET A 1 31.22 40.24 30.97
N LYS A 2 31.12 41.17 29.99
CA LYS A 2 30.15 41.08 28.89
C LYS A 2 30.40 39.96 27.87
N LYS A 3 31.64 39.51 27.69
CA LYS A 3 31.99 38.44 26.73
C LYS A 3 31.71 37.02 27.24
N LEU A 4 31.62 36.81 28.55
CA LEU A 4 31.31 35.52 29.16
C LEU A 4 29.81 35.18 29.06
N PHE A 5 28.93 36.20 29.07
CA PHE A 5 27.47 36.02 28.94
C PHE A 5 27.04 35.57 27.54
N ILE A 6 27.78 36.01 26.50
CA ILE A 6 27.47 35.63 25.10
C ILE A 6 27.82 34.15 24.84
N LEU A 7 28.86 33.63 25.49
CA LEU A 7 29.28 32.24 25.33
C LEU A 7 28.29 31.26 25.98
N ILE A 8 27.67 31.64 27.09
CA ILE A 8 26.66 30.80 27.78
C ILE A 8 25.34 30.74 26.99
N LEU A 9 24.97 31.81 26.29
CA LEU A 9 23.75 31.86 25.48
C LEU A 9 23.85 31.02 24.21
N ALA A 10 25.05 30.84 23.65
CA ALA A 10 25.25 30.01 22.43
C ALA A 10 25.15 28.49 22.69
N VAL A 11 25.37 28.03 23.93
CA VAL A 11 25.33 26.58 24.27
C VAL A 11 23.91 26.06 24.50
N THR A 12 22.94 26.95 24.76
CA THR A 12 21.56 26.53 25.05
C THR A 12 20.72 26.20 23.81
N PHE A 13 21.19 26.51 22.59
CA PHE A 13 20.46 26.24 21.35
C PHE A 13 20.77 24.88 20.68
N THR A 14 21.73 24.12 21.19
CA THR A 14 22.12 22.83 20.60
C THR A 14 21.44 21.61 21.24
N ALA A 15 20.55 21.79 22.22
CA ALA A 15 19.98 20.71 23.00
C ALA A 15 18.62 20.19 22.50
N CYS A 16 18.10 20.66 21.36
CA CYS A 16 16.71 20.33 20.94
C CYS A 16 16.55 19.62 19.58
N ASN A 17 17.53 18.82 19.17
CA ASN A 17 17.35 18.03 17.93
C ASN A 17 17.75 16.56 18.09
N ALA A 18 17.52 15.94 19.22
CA ALA A 18 17.39 14.48 19.22
C ALA A 18 16.04 14.13 18.58
N PRO A 19 15.99 13.31 17.52
CA PRO A 19 14.73 12.81 17.00
C PRO A 19 13.95 12.18 18.17
N ALA A 20 12.70 12.56 18.36
CA ALA A 20 11.86 11.91 19.33
C ALA A 20 11.79 10.41 18.96
N GLU A 21 12.05 9.53 19.92
CA GLU A 21 11.91 8.09 19.74
C GLU A 21 10.48 7.83 19.26
N GLN A 22 10.32 7.26 18.06
CA GLN A 22 9.01 6.94 17.52
C GLN A 22 8.45 5.75 18.31
N VAL A 23 7.51 6.02 19.19
CA VAL A 23 6.76 4.99 19.91
C VAL A 23 5.67 4.49 18.96
N GLY A 24 5.90 3.33 18.33
CA GLY A 24 4.90 2.72 17.47
C GLY A 24 3.64 2.25 18.23
N ALA A 25 2.58 1.98 17.48
CA ALA A 25 1.29 1.51 17.98
C ALA A 25 0.85 0.20 17.30
N GLY A 26 -0.28 -0.35 17.74
CA GLY A 26 -0.87 -1.55 17.15
C GLY A 26 -0.16 -2.85 17.52
N PHE A 27 -0.59 -3.92 16.89
CA PHE A 27 0.03 -5.24 16.96
C PHE A 27 -0.37 -6.07 15.73
N PHE A 28 0.46 -7.05 15.38
CA PHE A 28 0.15 -8.07 14.39
C PHE A 28 0.51 -9.44 14.96
N THR A 29 -0.40 -10.40 14.89
CA THR A 29 -0.19 -11.72 15.49
C THR A 29 0.93 -12.52 14.82
N GLY A 30 1.20 -12.25 13.53
CA GLY A 30 2.32 -12.85 12.79
C GLY A 30 3.70 -12.29 13.15
N ALA A 31 3.74 -11.13 13.84
CA ALA A 31 4.95 -10.48 14.34
C ALA A 31 4.74 -10.05 15.80
N PRO A 32 4.78 -11.01 16.76
CA PRO A 32 4.50 -10.73 18.17
C PRO A 32 5.48 -9.71 18.76
N GLY A 33 4.95 -8.66 19.36
CA GLY A 33 5.74 -7.58 19.99
C GLY A 33 6.10 -6.44 19.05
N GLU A 34 5.94 -6.60 17.73
CA GLU A 34 6.16 -5.52 16.76
C GLU A 34 5.16 -4.39 16.95
N LYS A 35 5.61 -3.16 16.71
CA LYS A 35 4.81 -1.94 16.70
C LYS A 35 5.00 -1.25 15.36
N TYR A 36 4.01 -0.47 14.96
CA TYR A 36 3.98 0.17 13.65
C TYR A 36 3.92 1.68 13.77
N VAL A 37 4.56 2.35 12.84
CA VAL A 37 4.56 3.80 12.65
C VAL A 37 4.10 4.13 11.23
N VAL A 38 3.76 5.38 10.96
CA VAL A 38 3.51 5.84 9.60
C VAL A 38 4.79 5.66 8.78
N GLY A 39 4.66 5.07 7.60
CA GLY A 39 5.75 4.80 6.67
C GLY A 39 6.13 5.99 5.80
N SER A 40 6.95 5.74 4.76
CA SER A 40 7.40 6.75 3.80
C SER A 40 6.37 6.95 2.68
N ASP A 41 6.24 8.20 2.20
CA ASP A 41 5.43 8.53 1.01
C ASP A 41 5.96 7.86 -0.26
N ASP A 42 7.23 7.46 -0.34
CA ASP A 42 7.78 6.69 -1.46
C ASP A 42 6.99 5.39 -1.71
N ILE A 43 6.43 4.79 -0.66
CA ILE A 43 5.59 3.59 -0.76
C ILE A 43 4.22 3.94 -1.34
N THR A 44 3.68 5.09 -0.97
CA THR A 44 2.44 5.61 -1.56
C THR A 44 2.64 5.88 -3.05
N ASP A 45 3.73 6.53 -3.45
CA ASP A 45 4.05 6.82 -4.85
C ASP A 45 4.24 5.54 -5.66
N ALA A 46 4.93 4.54 -5.09
CA ALA A 46 5.08 3.23 -5.72
C ALA A 46 3.73 2.53 -5.90
N TRP A 47 2.84 2.60 -4.90
CA TRP A 47 1.50 2.00 -5.01
C TRP A 47 0.63 2.71 -6.05
N VAL A 48 0.65 4.05 -6.11
CA VAL A 48 -0.03 4.82 -7.18
C VAL A 48 0.43 4.35 -8.55
N LYS A 49 1.74 4.29 -8.77
CA LYS A 49 2.32 3.83 -10.05
C LYS A 49 1.87 2.40 -10.39
N PHE A 50 1.78 1.51 -9.41
CA PHE A 50 1.32 0.14 -9.62
C PHE A 50 -0.14 0.07 -10.05
N ILE A 51 -1.01 0.85 -9.42
CA ILE A 51 -2.44 0.95 -9.78
C ILE A 51 -2.62 1.61 -11.16
N ASP A 52 -1.86 2.66 -11.46
CA ASP A 52 -1.88 3.29 -12.79
C ASP A 52 -1.48 2.31 -13.88
N ALA A 53 -0.41 1.52 -13.67
CA ALA A 53 0.01 0.48 -14.60
C ALA A 53 -1.08 -0.57 -14.84
N HIS A 54 -1.85 -0.95 -13.81
CA HIS A 54 -3.01 -1.83 -13.97
C HIS A 54 -4.11 -1.20 -14.83
N ASN A 55 -4.42 0.09 -14.60
CA ASN A 55 -5.40 0.83 -15.38
C ASN A 55 -4.97 0.99 -16.84
N GLU A 56 -3.67 1.13 -17.10
CA GLU A 56 -3.07 1.26 -18.43
C GLU A 56 -2.82 -0.10 -19.11
N ARG A 57 -2.97 -1.22 -18.38
CA ARG A 57 -2.62 -2.57 -18.86
C ARG A 57 -1.13 -2.75 -19.15
N ASP A 58 -0.28 -1.94 -18.51
CA ASP A 58 1.18 -2.01 -18.64
C ASP A 58 1.74 -3.18 -17.81
N MET A 59 1.67 -4.37 -18.39
CA MET A 59 2.12 -5.61 -17.76
C MET A 59 3.62 -5.58 -17.45
N GLU A 60 4.45 -4.94 -18.28
CA GLU A 60 5.89 -4.83 -18.05
C GLU A 60 6.16 -4.06 -16.75
N THR A 61 5.50 -2.91 -16.57
CA THR A 61 5.61 -2.12 -15.34
C THR A 61 5.07 -2.89 -14.14
N ILE A 62 3.88 -3.51 -14.23
CA ILE A 62 3.31 -4.31 -13.14
C ILE A 62 4.31 -5.35 -12.65
N LEU A 63 4.78 -6.23 -13.54
CA LEU A 63 5.68 -7.32 -13.18
C LEU A 63 7.06 -6.84 -12.70
N SER A 64 7.54 -5.68 -13.19
CA SER A 64 8.81 -5.09 -12.74
C SER A 64 8.76 -4.63 -11.29
N MET A 65 7.57 -4.23 -10.82
CA MET A 65 7.34 -3.73 -9.47
C MET A 65 7.10 -4.81 -8.43
N GLU A 66 7.01 -6.06 -8.84
CA GLU A 66 6.79 -7.21 -7.96
C GLU A 66 8.08 -7.99 -7.67
N THR A 67 8.09 -8.71 -6.54
CA THR A 67 9.09 -9.78 -6.31
C THR A 67 8.73 -11.00 -7.15
N ASP A 68 9.71 -11.85 -7.45
CA ASP A 68 9.47 -13.08 -8.25
C ASP A 68 8.51 -14.05 -7.54
N GLU A 69 8.47 -13.99 -6.21
CA GLU A 69 7.63 -14.83 -5.34
C GLU A 69 6.37 -14.11 -4.85
N ILE A 70 5.89 -13.09 -5.59
CA ILE A 70 4.65 -12.37 -5.23
C ILE A 70 3.54 -13.33 -4.80
N SER A 71 2.86 -13.01 -3.70
CA SER A 71 1.72 -13.79 -3.19
C SER A 71 0.51 -12.91 -3.00
N ILE A 72 -0.59 -13.25 -3.67
CA ILE A 72 -1.83 -12.47 -3.65
C ILE A 72 -2.95 -13.33 -3.09
N VAL A 73 -3.72 -12.75 -2.18
CA VAL A 73 -4.93 -13.38 -1.64
C VAL A 73 -6.14 -12.56 -2.09
N GLY A 74 -6.95 -13.16 -2.93
CA GLY A 74 -8.18 -12.56 -3.43
C GLY A 74 -9.28 -12.47 -2.38
N PRO A 75 -10.35 -11.70 -2.66
CA PRO A 75 -11.46 -11.48 -1.72
C PRO A 75 -12.30 -12.74 -1.46
N ASP A 76 -12.22 -13.71 -2.35
CA ASP A 76 -12.86 -15.04 -2.24
C ASP A 76 -11.95 -16.10 -1.57
N GLY A 77 -10.73 -15.69 -1.14
CA GLY A 77 -9.71 -16.57 -0.58
C GLY A 77 -8.86 -17.30 -1.63
N SER A 78 -9.07 -17.03 -2.92
CA SER A 78 -8.19 -17.53 -3.99
C SER A 78 -6.75 -17.04 -3.80
N ARG A 79 -5.79 -17.79 -4.31
CA ARG A 79 -4.38 -17.46 -4.19
C ARG A 79 -3.70 -17.44 -5.54
N VAL A 80 -2.87 -16.43 -5.74
CA VAL A 80 -1.94 -16.33 -6.85
C VAL A 80 -0.52 -16.31 -6.27
N ASN A 81 0.37 -17.15 -6.77
CA ASN A 81 1.75 -17.22 -6.30
C ASN A 81 2.70 -17.16 -7.49
N GLY A 82 3.60 -16.18 -7.45
CA GLY A 82 4.58 -15.91 -8.48
C GLY A 82 4.06 -15.05 -9.64
N LYS A 83 4.97 -14.32 -10.27
CA LYS A 83 4.67 -13.37 -11.36
C LYS A 83 3.98 -14.01 -12.55
N GLU A 84 4.40 -15.21 -12.95
CA GLU A 84 3.83 -15.90 -14.12
C GLU A 84 2.33 -16.18 -13.92
N MET A 85 1.95 -16.64 -12.73
CA MET A 85 0.54 -16.87 -12.41
C MET A 85 -0.22 -15.54 -12.31
N HIS A 86 0.39 -14.49 -11.76
CA HIS A 86 -0.23 -13.18 -11.69
C HIS A 86 -0.46 -12.59 -13.09
N GLU A 87 0.53 -12.63 -13.97
CA GLU A 87 0.41 -12.20 -15.35
C GLU A 87 -0.74 -12.92 -16.08
N GLN A 88 -0.79 -14.25 -15.95
CA GLN A 88 -1.87 -15.02 -16.55
C GLN A 88 -3.24 -14.59 -16.03
N ARG A 89 -3.40 -14.46 -14.69
CA ARG A 89 -4.68 -14.08 -14.07
C ARG A 89 -5.09 -12.66 -14.44
N LEU A 90 -4.16 -11.71 -14.48
CA LEU A 90 -4.45 -10.35 -14.90
C LEU A 90 -4.91 -10.29 -16.36
N ASN A 91 -4.22 -11.00 -17.27
CA ASN A 91 -4.62 -11.04 -18.69
C ASN A 91 -6.03 -11.61 -18.86
N GLU A 92 -6.36 -12.70 -18.16
CA GLU A 92 -7.70 -13.29 -18.17
C GLU A 92 -8.74 -12.29 -17.64
N TRP A 93 -8.46 -11.64 -16.52
CA TRP A 93 -9.38 -10.71 -15.86
C TRP A 93 -9.57 -9.41 -16.64
N PHE A 94 -8.49 -8.84 -17.15
CA PHE A 94 -8.55 -7.65 -18.02
C PHE A 94 -9.41 -7.89 -19.26
N ALA A 95 -9.32 -9.08 -19.86
CA ALA A 95 -10.10 -9.43 -21.05
C ALA A 95 -11.58 -9.70 -20.72
N SER A 96 -11.90 -10.22 -19.54
CA SER A 96 -13.26 -10.64 -19.18
C SER A 96 -14.10 -9.54 -18.54
N GLU A 97 -13.50 -8.69 -17.70
CA GLU A 97 -14.25 -7.76 -16.84
C GLU A 97 -13.77 -6.32 -16.90
N ASP A 98 -12.68 -6.01 -17.62
CA ASP A 98 -12.08 -4.68 -17.79
C ASP A 98 -11.99 -3.86 -16.50
N PRO A 99 -11.40 -4.37 -15.42
CA PRO A 99 -11.34 -3.67 -14.13
C PRO A 99 -10.63 -2.32 -14.23
N LYS A 100 -11.15 -1.31 -13.51
CA LYS A 100 -10.56 0.01 -13.36
C LYS A 100 -10.57 0.41 -11.90
N TRP A 101 -9.50 1.02 -11.44
CA TRP A 101 -9.35 1.47 -10.05
C TRP A 101 -9.16 2.97 -9.99
N GLU A 102 -9.84 3.59 -9.04
CA GLU A 102 -9.62 4.97 -8.62
C GLU A 102 -9.28 4.95 -7.12
N MET A 103 -8.04 5.30 -6.78
CA MET A 103 -7.60 5.34 -5.39
C MET A 103 -8.13 6.60 -4.72
N TYR A 104 -8.75 6.49 -3.55
CA TYR A 104 -9.29 7.60 -2.79
C TYR A 104 -8.59 7.82 -1.44
N TRP A 105 -7.80 6.87 -0.95
CA TRP A 105 -6.90 7.06 0.19
C TRP A 105 -5.82 5.98 0.22
N ALA A 106 -4.69 6.30 0.88
CA ALA A 106 -3.63 5.35 1.17
C ALA A 106 -2.92 5.72 2.47
N LEU A 107 -2.41 4.73 3.19
CA LEU A 107 -1.61 4.91 4.40
C LEU A 107 -0.46 3.92 4.39
N PRO A 108 0.79 4.38 4.15
CA PRO A 108 1.96 3.56 4.32
C PRO A 108 2.26 3.38 5.82
N TYR A 109 2.73 2.19 6.21
CA TYR A 109 3.16 1.92 7.58
C TYR A 109 4.38 1.00 7.61
N ALA A 110 5.15 1.09 8.67
CA ALA A 110 6.39 0.33 8.83
C ALA A 110 6.51 -0.23 10.24
N GLY A 111 7.09 -1.41 10.34
CA GLY A 111 7.47 -2.01 11.62
C GLY A 111 8.64 -1.24 12.26
N VAL A 112 8.57 -1.04 13.57
CA VAL A 112 9.58 -0.26 14.32
C VAL A 112 10.88 -1.03 14.47
N SER A 113 10.81 -2.34 14.68
CA SER A 113 11.99 -3.17 14.96
C SER A 113 12.35 -4.13 13.83
N ASP A 114 11.38 -4.58 13.03
CA ASP A 114 11.63 -5.51 11.92
C ASP A 114 11.84 -4.81 10.56
N ASN A 115 11.61 -3.48 10.51
CA ASN A 115 11.65 -2.65 9.30
C ASN A 115 10.74 -3.16 8.16
N SER A 116 9.73 -3.95 8.48
CA SER A 116 8.72 -4.35 7.49
C SER A 116 8.01 -3.11 6.93
N THR A 117 7.73 -3.11 5.64
CA THR A 117 7.13 -1.97 4.96
C THR A 117 5.85 -2.38 4.28
N TRP A 118 4.78 -1.65 4.56
CA TRP A 118 3.43 -1.96 4.13
C TRP A 118 2.68 -0.71 3.67
N ILE A 119 1.60 -0.93 2.94
CA ILE A 119 0.59 0.08 2.63
C ILE A 119 -0.79 -0.53 2.74
N VAL A 120 -1.73 0.20 3.31
CA VAL A 120 -3.16 -0.08 3.17
C VAL A 120 -3.79 1.03 2.36
N ALA A 121 -4.54 0.67 1.30
CA ALA A 121 -5.12 1.64 0.38
C ALA A 121 -6.57 1.26 0.01
N GLY A 122 -7.42 2.26 -0.12
CA GLY A 122 -8.81 2.12 -0.54
C GLY A 122 -9.01 2.62 -1.96
N HIS A 123 -9.76 1.84 -2.74
CA HIS A 123 -10.03 2.10 -4.15
C HIS A 123 -11.52 1.95 -4.44
N SER A 124 -12.06 2.83 -5.28
CA SER A 124 -13.26 2.53 -6.05
C SER A 124 -12.86 1.63 -7.22
N MET A 125 -13.53 0.53 -7.40
CA MET A 125 -13.29 -0.39 -8.51
C MET A 125 -14.55 -0.46 -9.39
N THR A 126 -14.36 -0.35 -10.69
CA THR A 126 -15.40 -0.53 -11.70
C THR A 126 -15.06 -1.75 -12.54
N LEU A 127 -16.03 -2.63 -12.75
CA LEU A 127 -15.95 -3.85 -13.54
C LEU A 127 -17.02 -3.83 -14.62
N THR A 128 -16.80 -4.52 -15.74
CA THR A 128 -17.82 -4.80 -16.74
C THR A 128 -18.19 -6.28 -16.65
N ILE A 129 -19.37 -6.60 -16.14
CA ILE A 129 -19.87 -7.96 -16.00
C ILE A 129 -21.13 -8.12 -16.85
N ASP A 130 -21.11 -9.06 -17.79
CA ASP A 130 -22.23 -9.29 -18.74
C ASP A 130 -22.64 -8.03 -19.54
N GLY A 131 -21.68 -7.12 -19.78
CA GLY A 131 -21.89 -5.85 -20.47
C GLY A 131 -22.46 -4.72 -19.61
N GLU A 132 -22.64 -4.96 -18.31
CA GLU A 132 -23.08 -3.95 -17.33
C GLU A 132 -21.94 -3.49 -16.44
N GLU A 133 -21.93 -2.18 -16.10
CA GLU A 133 -20.98 -1.63 -15.16
C GLU A 133 -21.34 -1.98 -13.71
N VAL A 134 -20.42 -2.62 -13.00
CA VAL A 134 -20.56 -2.99 -11.60
C VAL A 134 -19.50 -2.27 -10.77
N LYS A 135 -19.91 -1.66 -9.65
CA LYS A 135 -19.01 -0.95 -8.75
C LYS A 135 -18.78 -1.72 -7.45
N ALA A 136 -17.55 -1.64 -6.96
CA ALA A 136 -17.16 -2.16 -5.66
C ALA A 136 -16.16 -1.21 -4.99
N ASN A 137 -16.10 -1.24 -3.66
CA ASN A 137 -14.96 -0.71 -2.93
C ASN A 137 -13.96 -1.84 -2.70
N SER A 138 -12.70 -1.57 -2.99
CA SER A 138 -11.61 -2.51 -2.78
C SER A 138 -10.61 -1.91 -1.78
N MET A 139 -10.35 -2.60 -0.70
CA MET A 139 -9.25 -2.29 0.20
C MET A 139 -8.15 -3.32 -0.02
N ILE A 140 -6.92 -2.83 -0.16
CA ILE A 140 -5.75 -3.68 -0.38
C ILE A 140 -4.73 -3.36 0.69
N ASP A 141 -4.18 -4.41 1.32
CA ASP A 141 -3.09 -4.35 2.27
C ASP A 141 -1.88 -5.05 1.65
N ALA A 142 -0.81 -4.30 1.37
CA ALA A 142 0.33 -4.78 0.60
C ALA A 142 1.67 -4.60 1.33
N GLU A 143 2.49 -5.65 1.29
CA GLU A 143 3.86 -5.65 1.80
C GLU A 143 4.85 -5.32 0.69
N PHE A 144 5.85 -4.52 1.05
CA PHE A 144 6.99 -4.21 0.21
C PHE A 144 8.27 -4.82 0.79
N VAL A 145 9.06 -5.45 -0.07
CA VAL A 145 10.40 -5.98 0.24
C VAL A 145 11.36 -5.42 -0.80
N ASP A 146 12.42 -4.76 -0.35
CA ASP A 146 13.41 -4.12 -1.22
C ASP A 146 12.80 -3.20 -2.30
N GLY A 147 11.75 -2.47 -1.92
CA GLY A 147 11.03 -1.54 -2.80
C GLY A 147 10.10 -2.19 -3.82
N LYS A 148 9.89 -3.50 -3.73
CA LYS A 148 8.98 -4.27 -4.60
C LYS A 148 7.83 -4.86 -3.80
N ILE A 149 6.67 -4.98 -4.42
CA ILE A 149 5.48 -5.61 -3.85
C ILE A 149 5.74 -7.11 -3.73
N ASN A 150 5.67 -7.61 -2.51
CA ASN A 150 5.95 -9.02 -2.18
C ASN A 150 4.68 -9.84 -1.95
N ARG A 151 3.68 -9.23 -1.34
CA ARG A 151 2.36 -9.84 -1.17
C ARG A 151 1.30 -8.78 -0.95
N PHE A 152 0.05 -9.13 -1.27
CA PHE A 152 -1.07 -8.31 -0.86
C PHE A 152 -2.36 -9.12 -0.65
N PHE A 153 -3.25 -8.53 0.14
CA PHE A 153 -4.55 -9.06 0.49
C PHE A 153 -5.61 -8.10 -0.04
N VAL A 154 -6.60 -8.64 -0.75
CA VAL A 154 -7.69 -7.86 -1.33
C VAL A 154 -8.97 -8.11 -0.56
N TYR A 155 -9.64 -7.02 -0.17
CA TYR A 155 -10.94 -7.04 0.52
C TYR A 155 -11.93 -6.22 -0.29
N ASN A 156 -12.95 -6.85 -0.84
CA ASN A 156 -13.96 -6.18 -1.66
C ASN A 156 -15.29 -6.07 -0.92
N MET A 157 -15.95 -4.94 -1.12
CA MET A 157 -17.33 -4.70 -0.69
C MET A 157 -18.14 -4.25 -1.90
N ALA A 158 -19.11 -5.07 -2.32
CA ALA A 158 -20.01 -4.70 -3.40
C ALA A 158 -20.83 -3.45 -3.02
N ILE A 159 -20.99 -2.52 -3.95
CA ILE A 159 -21.88 -1.37 -3.81
C ILE A 159 -23.20 -1.75 -4.48
N PRO A 160 -24.32 -1.86 -3.76
CA PRO A 160 -25.62 -2.11 -4.35
C PRO A 160 -25.98 -1.02 -5.36
N ALA A 161 -26.57 -1.41 -6.50
CA ALA A 161 -26.98 -0.47 -7.56
C ALA A 161 -27.90 0.68 -7.08
N THR A 162 -28.60 0.47 -5.96
CA THR A 162 -29.51 1.46 -5.35
C THR A 162 -28.80 2.45 -4.40
N ALA A 163 -27.53 2.24 -4.06
CA ALA A 163 -26.77 3.11 -3.15
C ALA A 163 -26.02 4.26 -3.86
N SER A 164 -26.10 4.35 -5.19
CA SER A 164 -25.38 5.34 -5.99
C SER A 164 -26.15 6.67 -6.18
N GLU A 165 -27.34 6.84 -5.56
CA GLU A 165 -28.22 8.02 -5.75
C GLU A 165 -28.42 8.86 -4.47
N GLU A 166 -27.61 8.72 -3.41
CA GLU A 166 -27.68 9.59 -2.22
C GLU A 166 -26.51 10.56 -2.10
#